data_dbb81486fe31b542dca1c0b552cf7a6c
#
_entry.id   dbb81486fe31b542dca1c0b552cf7a6c
#
_cell.length_a   1.000
_cell.length_b   1.000
_cell.length_c   1.000
_cell.angle_alpha   90.00
_cell.angle_beta   90.00
_cell.angle_gamma   90.00
#
_symmetry.space_group_name_H-M   'P 1'
#
loop_
_entity.id
_entity.type
_entity.pdbx_description
1 polymer ?
#
loop_
_entity_poly.entity_id
_entity_poly.type
_entity_poly.pdbx_seq_one_letter_code
_entity_poly.pdbx_strand_id
1 'polypeptide(L)'
;MNAHPKIPARNRDLRQLVLRRRLTRIGLYLLWLALLAVGVLRFNAGHERHPMPAWQLAFWLGGGAVLGFLLLRMWVLFTDRSFIATVMRSGLSHGVRGDDFRLNTAIRLIDSATGKRRRLRFEQKEGFYLLYHEGVRICKLSALPYPLPDPRTVPAPGTSASNATDSRSDGAFCVVCGHVNPRGDSHCEVCRHSLIRPEDLFGADVDSGKEFS
;
A
#
# COMPACT_ATOMS: atom_id res chain seq x y z
N MET A 1 -8.00 11.55 20.11
CA MET A 1 -8.35 10.27 19.43
C MET A 1 -7.83 10.37 17.98
N ASN A 2 -6.74 9.68 17.68
CA ASN A 2 -6.13 9.74 16.33
C ASN A 2 -6.93 8.84 15.39
N ALA A 3 -7.90 9.41 14.67
CA ALA A 3 -8.66 8.68 13.68
C ALA A 3 -7.72 8.21 12.55
N HIS A 4 -7.68 6.90 12.29
CA HIS A 4 -6.97 6.38 11.14
C HIS A 4 -7.55 6.96 9.85
N PRO A 5 -6.72 7.43 8.90
CA PRO A 5 -7.20 8.00 7.65
C PRO A 5 -8.00 6.96 6.88
N LYS A 6 -9.17 7.37 6.38
CA LYS A 6 -10.09 6.53 5.61
C LYS A 6 -10.27 7.11 4.21
N ILE A 7 -10.54 6.23 3.25
CA ILE A 7 -10.89 6.68 1.90
C ILE A 7 -12.18 7.51 1.98
N PRO A 8 -12.21 8.74 1.44
CA PRO A 8 -13.39 9.60 1.46
C PRO A 8 -14.61 8.93 0.85
N ALA A 9 -15.81 9.31 1.34
CA ALA A 9 -17.05 8.68 0.89
C ALA A 9 -17.31 8.88 -0.60
N ARG A 10 -16.88 10.01 -1.15
CA ARG A 10 -17.01 10.36 -2.57
C ARG A 10 -16.19 9.46 -3.52
N ASN A 11 -15.08 8.86 -3.05
CA ASN A 11 -14.22 7.98 -3.84
C ASN A 11 -14.71 6.52 -3.78
N ARG A 12 -15.92 6.27 -4.31
CA ARG A 12 -16.58 4.95 -4.26
C ARG A 12 -15.81 3.88 -5.02
N ASP A 13 -15.24 4.22 -6.17
CA ASP A 13 -14.42 3.35 -7.02
C ASP A 13 -13.16 2.85 -6.28
N LEU A 14 -12.48 3.71 -5.53
CA LEU A 14 -11.33 3.30 -4.71
C LEU A 14 -11.74 2.38 -3.57
N ARG A 15 -12.88 2.64 -2.93
CA ARG A 15 -13.42 1.74 -1.90
C ARG A 15 -13.75 0.36 -2.47
N GLN A 16 -14.40 0.32 -3.64
CA GLN A 16 -14.70 -0.92 -4.34
C GLN A 16 -13.43 -1.66 -4.76
N LEU A 17 -12.41 -0.95 -5.27
CA LEU A 17 -11.11 -1.53 -5.60
C LEU A 17 -10.46 -2.20 -4.40
N VAL A 18 -10.42 -1.51 -3.26
CA VAL A 18 -9.86 -2.07 -2.00
C VAL A 18 -10.65 -3.27 -1.52
N LEU A 19 -11.98 -3.18 -1.54
CA LEU A 19 -12.87 -4.29 -1.16
C LEU A 19 -12.66 -5.48 -2.08
N ARG A 20 -12.66 -5.28 -3.40
CA ARG A 20 -12.42 -6.33 -4.40
C ARG A 20 -11.07 -7.02 -4.19
N ARG A 21 -10.00 -6.25 -3.96
CA ARG A 21 -8.66 -6.83 -3.67
C ARG A 21 -8.65 -7.70 -2.41
N ARG A 22 -9.36 -7.27 -1.35
CA ARG A 22 -9.49 -8.05 -0.12
C ARG A 22 -10.31 -9.32 -0.34
N LEU A 23 -11.47 -9.20 -0.99
CA LEU A 23 -12.33 -10.35 -1.30
C LEU A 23 -11.65 -11.37 -2.22
N THR A 24 -10.90 -10.91 -3.23
CA THR A 24 -10.13 -11.81 -4.10
C THR A 24 -9.11 -12.63 -3.30
N ARG A 25 -8.36 -12.00 -2.37
CA ARG A 25 -7.41 -12.74 -1.52
C ARG A 25 -8.09 -13.76 -0.62
N ILE A 26 -9.20 -13.37 0.02
CA ILE A 26 -9.99 -14.27 0.86
C ILE A 26 -10.53 -15.42 0.01
N GLY A 27 -11.10 -15.14 -1.16
CA GLY A 27 -11.63 -16.15 -2.08
C GLY A 27 -10.55 -17.15 -2.53
N LEU A 28 -9.36 -16.65 -2.90
CA LEU A 28 -8.22 -17.52 -3.25
C LEU A 28 -7.78 -18.41 -2.08
N TYR A 29 -7.79 -17.89 -0.87
CA TYR A 29 -7.44 -18.68 0.31
C TYR A 29 -8.48 -19.76 0.62
N LEU A 30 -9.77 -19.43 0.53
CA LEU A 30 -10.85 -20.39 0.69
C LEU A 30 -10.80 -21.49 -0.40
N LEU A 31 -10.53 -21.11 -1.65
CA LEU A 31 -10.31 -22.07 -2.74
C LEU A 31 -9.12 -23.00 -2.44
N TRP A 32 -8.00 -22.45 -1.96
CA TRP A 32 -6.85 -23.24 -1.53
C TRP A 32 -7.22 -24.25 -0.45
N LEU A 33 -7.96 -23.83 0.59
CA LEU A 33 -8.41 -24.72 1.67
C LEU A 33 -9.33 -25.83 1.14
N ALA A 34 -10.24 -25.50 0.23
CA ALA A 34 -11.14 -26.48 -0.37
C ALA A 34 -10.36 -27.53 -1.19
N LEU A 35 -9.42 -27.09 -2.03
CA LEU A 35 -8.57 -27.99 -2.82
C LEU A 35 -7.69 -28.87 -1.92
N LEU A 36 -7.13 -28.31 -0.86
CA LEU A 36 -6.34 -29.04 0.12
C LEU A 36 -7.20 -30.12 0.81
N ALA A 37 -8.40 -29.76 1.27
CA ALA A 37 -9.31 -30.71 1.92
C ALA A 37 -9.71 -31.86 0.98
N VAL A 38 -10.11 -31.55 -0.26
CA VAL A 38 -10.44 -32.55 -1.26
C VAL A 38 -9.25 -33.45 -1.58
N GLY A 39 -8.05 -32.88 -1.75
CA GLY A 39 -6.82 -33.62 -2.02
C GLY A 39 -6.48 -34.61 -0.90
N VAL A 40 -6.51 -34.15 0.36
CA VAL A 40 -6.20 -34.97 1.54
C VAL A 40 -7.26 -36.09 1.71
N LEU A 41 -8.55 -35.75 1.56
CA LEU A 41 -9.63 -36.73 1.68
C LEU A 41 -9.56 -37.78 0.58
N ARG A 42 -9.34 -37.42 -0.68
CA ARG A 42 -9.17 -38.36 -1.79
C ARG A 42 -7.95 -39.23 -1.62
N PHE A 43 -6.83 -38.66 -1.17
CA PHE A 43 -5.65 -39.46 -0.88
C PHE A 43 -5.91 -40.49 0.22
N ASN A 44 -6.58 -40.11 1.30
CA ASN A 44 -6.94 -41.02 2.39
C ASN A 44 -7.92 -42.09 1.95
N ALA A 45 -8.93 -41.74 1.14
CA ALA A 45 -9.89 -42.73 0.61
C ALA A 45 -9.24 -43.73 -0.35
N GLY A 46 -8.20 -43.33 -1.13
CA GLY A 46 -7.46 -44.22 -2.01
C GLY A 46 -6.58 -45.27 -1.27
N HIS A 47 -6.36 -45.06 0.03
CA HIS A 47 -5.53 -45.96 0.88
C HIS A 47 -6.39 -46.73 1.88
N GLU A 48 -7.47 -47.36 1.41
CA GLU A 48 -8.44 -48.07 2.26
C GLU A 48 -7.82 -49.16 3.17
N ARG A 49 -6.73 -49.81 2.73
CA ARG A 49 -6.04 -50.85 3.53
C ARG A 49 -5.21 -50.28 4.69
N HIS A 50 -4.76 -49.03 4.59
CA HIS A 50 -3.97 -48.37 5.62
C HIS A 50 -4.36 -46.87 5.67
N PRO A 51 -5.52 -46.56 6.27
CA PRO A 51 -5.96 -45.18 6.38
C PRO A 51 -4.97 -44.37 7.23
N MET A 52 -4.74 -43.11 6.86
CA MET A 52 -3.86 -42.24 7.63
C MET A 52 -4.42 -42.04 9.05
N PRO A 53 -3.57 -42.12 10.08
CA PRO A 53 -3.99 -41.83 11.43
C PRO A 53 -4.40 -40.33 11.55
N ALA A 54 -5.35 -40.06 12.43
CA ALA A 54 -5.96 -38.71 12.57
C ALA A 54 -4.94 -37.59 12.76
N TRP A 55 -3.82 -37.85 13.46
CA TRP A 55 -2.78 -36.86 13.66
C TRP A 55 -2.04 -36.48 12.38
N GLN A 56 -1.80 -37.44 11.46
CA GLN A 56 -1.20 -37.13 10.16
C GLN A 56 -2.16 -36.33 9.29
N LEU A 57 -3.43 -36.63 9.30
CA LEU A 57 -4.46 -35.90 8.59
C LEU A 57 -4.54 -34.44 9.08
N ALA A 58 -4.54 -34.28 10.41
CA ALA A 58 -4.49 -32.96 11.03
C ALA A 58 -3.21 -32.18 10.67
N PHE A 59 -2.06 -32.86 10.62
CA PHE A 59 -0.77 -32.26 10.22
C PHE A 59 -0.80 -31.76 8.77
N TRP A 60 -1.29 -32.56 7.82
CA TRP A 60 -1.37 -32.16 6.41
C TRP A 60 -2.38 -31.01 6.20
N LEU A 61 -3.55 -31.08 6.82
CA LEU A 61 -4.55 -30.02 6.73
C LEU A 61 -4.06 -28.73 7.41
N GLY A 62 -3.52 -28.83 8.61
CA GLY A 62 -3.02 -27.68 9.37
C GLY A 62 -1.78 -27.06 8.71
N GLY A 63 -0.78 -27.87 8.35
CA GLY A 63 0.42 -27.43 7.67
C GLY A 63 0.13 -26.79 6.31
N GLY A 64 -0.75 -27.42 5.52
CA GLY A 64 -1.20 -26.89 4.24
C GLY A 64 -1.99 -25.58 4.37
N ALA A 65 -2.82 -25.44 5.41
CA ALA A 65 -3.54 -24.20 5.70
C ALA A 65 -2.56 -23.06 6.05
N VAL A 66 -1.57 -23.33 6.92
CA VAL A 66 -0.52 -22.36 7.28
C VAL A 66 0.30 -21.98 6.06
N LEU A 67 0.70 -22.95 5.24
CA LEU A 67 1.45 -22.71 4.02
C LEU A 67 0.65 -21.82 3.05
N GLY A 68 -0.63 -22.12 2.82
CA GLY A 68 -1.50 -21.28 2.00
C GLY A 68 -1.64 -19.85 2.55
N PHE A 69 -1.78 -19.72 3.87
CA PHE A 69 -1.83 -18.41 4.54
C PHE A 69 -0.56 -17.58 4.27
N LEU A 70 0.61 -18.22 4.34
CA LEU A 70 1.90 -17.55 4.07
C LEU A 70 2.07 -17.25 2.58
N LEU A 71 1.84 -18.22 1.68
CA LEU A 71 2.00 -18.05 0.22
C LEU A 71 1.08 -16.97 -0.34
N LEU A 72 -0.18 -16.94 0.07
CA LEU A 72 -1.15 -15.93 -0.34
C LEU A 72 -1.00 -14.61 0.43
N ARG A 73 -0.01 -14.53 1.31
CA ARG A 73 0.30 -13.31 2.10
C ARG A 73 -0.93 -12.76 2.82
N MET A 74 -1.76 -13.66 3.38
CA MET A 74 -2.99 -13.29 4.08
C MET A 74 -2.73 -12.40 5.29
N TRP A 75 -1.57 -12.52 5.93
CA TRP A 75 -1.13 -11.65 7.02
C TRP A 75 -1.14 -10.15 6.65
N VAL A 76 -1.00 -9.81 5.35
CA VAL A 76 -1.08 -8.42 4.88
C VAL A 76 -2.46 -7.81 5.13
N LEU A 77 -3.55 -8.61 5.14
CA LEU A 77 -4.90 -8.11 5.45
C LEU A 77 -5.00 -7.55 6.88
N PHE A 78 -4.17 -8.07 7.79
CA PHE A 78 -4.16 -7.67 9.20
C PHE A 78 -3.10 -6.61 9.51
N THR A 79 -2.00 -6.57 8.76
CA THR A 79 -0.86 -5.69 9.01
C THR A 79 -0.88 -4.40 8.20
N ASP A 80 -1.54 -4.40 7.03
CA ASP A 80 -1.63 -3.22 6.16
C ASP A 80 -2.68 -2.23 6.71
N ARG A 81 -2.21 -1.26 7.47
CA ARG A 81 -3.03 -0.22 8.09
C ARG A 81 -2.81 1.12 7.41
N SER A 82 -3.86 1.95 7.40
CA SER A 82 -3.73 3.35 7.00
C SER A 82 -3.06 4.15 8.11
N PHE A 83 -2.16 5.05 7.75
CA PHE A 83 -1.49 5.94 8.71
C PHE A 83 -1.02 7.23 8.04
N ILE A 84 -0.80 8.27 8.83
CA ILE A 84 -0.14 9.50 8.42
C ILE A 84 1.25 9.48 9.04
N ALA A 85 2.25 9.87 8.27
CA ALA A 85 3.64 9.85 8.71
C ALA A 85 4.44 10.98 8.04
N THR A 86 5.56 11.35 8.67
CA THR A 86 6.51 12.30 8.10
C THR A 86 7.73 11.55 7.55
N VAL A 87 8.18 11.94 6.38
CA VAL A 87 9.37 11.38 5.72
C VAL A 87 10.60 11.85 6.45
N MET A 88 11.39 10.90 6.98
CA MET A 88 12.67 11.17 7.61
C MET A 88 13.84 11.07 6.64
N ARG A 89 13.73 10.17 5.69
CA ARG A 89 14.74 9.96 4.67
C ARG A 89 14.13 9.24 3.48
N SER A 90 14.42 9.72 2.30
CA SER A 90 14.11 9.04 1.05
C SER A 90 15.40 8.55 0.40
N GLY A 91 15.30 7.51 -0.39
CA GLY A 91 16.43 7.00 -1.14
C GLY A 91 15.99 6.00 -2.20
N LEU A 92 16.83 5.85 -3.19
CA LEU A 92 16.68 4.86 -4.24
C LEU A 92 17.22 3.53 -3.74
N SER A 93 16.52 2.45 -3.99
CA SER A 93 17.01 1.09 -3.77
C SER A 93 16.83 0.29 -5.06
N HIS A 94 17.87 -0.40 -5.44
CA HIS A 94 17.83 -1.31 -6.56
C HIS A 94 17.12 -2.60 -6.14
N GLY A 95 16.19 -3.07 -6.94
CA GLY A 95 15.55 -4.38 -6.82
C GLY A 95 15.81 -5.17 -8.09
N VAL A 96 16.26 -6.40 -7.94
CA VAL A 96 16.38 -7.35 -9.05
C VAL A 96 15.16 -8.28 -8.98
N ARG A 97 14.39 -8.34 -10.04
CA ARG A 97 13.31 -9.31 -10.16
C ARG A 97 13.43 -9.99 -11.54
N GLY A 98 14.04 -11.17 -11.56
CA GLY A 98 14.47 -11.80 -12.80
C GLY A 98 15.56 -10.97 -13.48
N ASP A 99 15.47 -10.81 -14.80
CA ASP A 99 16.42 -10.01 -15.59
C ASP A 99 16.09 -8.51 -15.60
N ASP A 100 15.01 -8.09 -14.97
CA ASP A 100 14.60 -6.69 -14.92
C ASP A 100 15.18 -5.96 -13.70
N PHE A 101 16.01 -4.94 -13.96
CA PHE A 101 16.42 -3.97 -12.96
C PHE A 101 15.29 -3.00 -12.69
N ARG A 102 14.68 -3.08 -11.49
CA ARG A 102 13.66 -2.12 -11.07
C ARG A 102 14.22 -1.18 -10.01
N LEU A 103 14.08 0.11 -10.28
CA LEU A 103 14.32 1.13 -9.28
C LEU A 103 13.13 1.19 -8.33
N ASN A 104 13.40 1.09 -7.04
CA ASN A 104 12.40 1.23 -5.99
C ASN A 104 12.71 2.47 -5.15
N THR A 105 11.70 3.23 -4.83
CA THR A 105 11.78 4.27 -3.82
C THR A 105 11.62 3.63 -2.44
N ALA A 106 12.61 3.83 -1.58
CA ALA A 106 12.57 3.41 -0.18
C ALA A 106 12.50 4.65 0.70
N ILE A 107 11.43 4.78 1.47
CA ILE A 107 11.26 5.89 2.42
C ILE A 107 11.24 5.39 3.85
N ARG A 108 11.95 6.11 4.72
CA ARG A 108 11.88 5.93 6.16
C ARG A 108 10.97 6.99 6.74
N LEU A 109 10.08 6.60 7.62
CA LEU A 109 8.97 7.40 8.12
C LEU A 109 8.90 7.36 9.63
N ILE A 110 8.36 8.44 10.21
CA ILE A 110 7.84 8.43 11.57
C ILE A 110 6.33 8.56 11.50
N ASP A 111 5.63 7.58 12.03
CA ASP A 111 4.17 7.56 12.16
C ASP A 111 3.74 8.70 13.11
N SER A 112 2.95 9.64 12.62
CA SER A 112 2.53 10.83 13.39
C SER A 112 1.67 10.50 14.61
N ALA A 113 0.98 9.36 14.61
CA ALA A 113 0.12 8.95 15.70
C ALA A 113 0.85 8.18 16.81
N THR A 114 1.85 7.37 16.43
CA THR A 114 2.51 6.43 17.35
C THR A 114 3.98 6.73 17.59
N GLY A 115 4.59 7.65 16.85
CA GLY A 115 6.04 7.93 16.86
C GLY A 115 6.91 6.76 16.36
N LYS A 116 6.30 5.66 15.91
CA LYS A 116 7.03 4.47 15.47
C LYS A 116 7.67 4.70 14.11
N ARG A 117 8.91 4.24 13.99
CA ARG A 117 9.61 4.23 12.69
C ARG A 117 9.03 3.16 11.80
N ARG A 118 8.74 3.53 10.53
CA ARG A 118 8.23 2.65 9.49
C ARG A 118 9.12 2.76 8.25
N ARG A 119 9.08 1.73 7.42
CA ARG A 119 9.74 1.73 6.11
C ARG A 119 8.73 1.31 5.07
N LEU A 120 8.63 2.11 4.01
CA LEU A 120 7.87 1.77 2.81
C LEU A 120 8.83 1.60 1.63
N ARG A 121 8.49 0.66 0.76
CA ARG A 121 9.14 0.47 -0.54
C ARG A 121 8.05 0.37 -1.59
N PHE A 122 8.21 1.08 -2.67
CA PHE A 122 7.32 1.02 -3.82
C PHE A 122 8.12 1.26 -5.11
N GLU A 123 7.58 0.79 -6.21
CA GLU A 123 8.20 0.95 -7.52
C GLU A 123 8.34 2.44 -7.83
N GLN A 124 9.55 2.84 -8.26
CA GLN A 124 9.80 4.21 -8.61
C GLN A 124 9.17 4.51 -9.96
N LYS A 125 8.54 5.68 -10.03
CA LYS A 125 8.09 6.31 -11.26
C LYS A 125 8.76 7.67 -11.39
N GLU A 126 8.76 8.21 -12.59
CA GLU A 126 9.34 9.52 -12.86
C GLU A 126 8.79 10.58 -11.90
N GLY A 127 9.67 11.38 -11.33
CA GLY A 127 9.32 12.46 -10.42
C GLY A 127 9.05 12.07 -8.96
N PHE A 128 9.04 10.78 -8.60
CA PHE A 128 8.77 10.37 -7.21
C PHE A 128 9.74 10.90 -6.18
N TYR A 129 11.02 11.05 -6.54
CA TYR A 129 12.02 11.61 -5.64
C TYR A 129 11.71 13.06 -5.26
N LEU A 130 11.00 13.80 -6.11
CA LEU A 130 10.57 15.18 -5.84
C LEU A 130 9.39 15.25 -4.88
N LEU A 131 8.60 14.20 -4.76
CA LEU A 131 7.39 14.16 -3.94
C LEU A 131 7.63 13.69 -2.50
N TYR A 132 8.74 12.99 -2.25
CA TYR A 132 9.00 12.34 -0.96
C TYR A 132 10.30 12.81 -0.31
N HIS A 133 10.48 14.14 -0.23
CA HIS A 133 11.62 14.73 0.49
C HIS A 133 11.48 14.57 2.01
N GLU A 134 12.58 14.81 2.71
CA GLU A 134 12.60 14.89 4.17
C GLU A 134 11.65 16.01 4.64
N GLY A 135 10.90 15.74 5.70
CA GLY A 135 9.89 16.65 6.23
C GLY A 135 8.50 16.54 5.57
N VAL A 136 8.38 15.95 4.37
CA VAL A 136 7.08 15.81 3.70
C VAL A 136 6.16 14.89 4.50
N ARG A 137 4.93 15.37 4.75
CA ARG A 137 3.88 14.55 5.34
C ARG A 137 3.24 13.68 4.26
N ILE A 138 3.00 12.43 4.58
CA ILE A 138 2.35 11.49 3.67
C ILE A 138 1.20 10.77 4.36
N CYS A 139 0.20 10.39 3.59
CA CYS A 139 -0.88 9.50 4.01
C CYS A 139 -0.80 8.19 3.24
N LYS A 140 -0.55 7.09 3.94
CA LYS A 140 -0.64 5.73 3.39
C LYS A 140 -2.02 5.17 3.68
N LEU A 141 -2.75 4.85 2.62
CA LEU A 141 -4.04 4.18 2.71
C LEU A 141 -3.85 2.66 2.56
N SER A 142 -4.54 1.90 3.40
CA SER A 142 -4.51 0.43 3.36
C SER A 142 -4.94 -0.10 1.98
N ALA A 143 -4.26 -1.14 1.50
CA ALA A 143 -4.44 -1.81 0.21
C ALA A 143 -4.15 -0.96 -1.04
N LEU A 144 -3.79 0.31 -0.91
CA LEU A 144 -3.33 1.13 -2.03
C LEU A 144 -1.79 1.15 -2.08
N PRO A 145 -1.17 1.05 -3.27
CA PRO A 145 0.28 0.88 -3.38
C PRO A 145 1.06 2.14 -3.03
N TYR A 146 0.58 3.31 -3.43
CA TYR A 146 1.33 4.54 -3.31
C TYR A 146 0.80 5.41 -2.17
N PRO A 147 1.68 5.96 -1.30
CA PRO A 147 1.29 6.95 -0.30
C PRO A 147 1.00 8.28 -0.97
N LEU A 148 0.01 9.03 -0.47
CA LEU A 148 -0.31 10.38 -0.92
C LEU A 148 0.55 11.39 -0.18
N PRO A 149 1.36 12.23 -0.87
CA PRO A 149 2.07 13.33 -0.24
C PRO A 149 1.11 14.48 0.09
N ASP A 150 1.37 15.21 1.16
CA ASP A 150 0.69 16.46 1.47
C ASP A 150 1.39 17.60 0.69
N PRO A 151 0.75 18.19 -0.33
CA PRO A 151 1.38 19.19 -1.19
C PRO A 151 1.84 20.45 -0.44
N ARG A 152 1.25 20.71 0.74
CA ARG A 152 1.63 21.87 1.59
C ARG A 152 3.01 21.70 2.22
N THR A 153 3.47 20.47 2.35
CA THR A 153 4.77 20.14 2.94
C THR A 153 5.83 19.79 1.90
N VAL A 154 5.45 19.72 0.62
CA VAL A 154 6.41 19.53 -0.48
C VAL A 154 7.12 20.85 -0.71
N PRO A 155 8.48 20.91 -0.65
CA PRO A 155 9.22 22.13 -0.91
C PRO A 155 8.88 22.68 -2.30
N ALA A 156 8.68 24.00 -2.40
CA ALA A 156 8.49 24.63 -3.70
C ALA A 156 9.71 24.36 -4.60
N PRO A 157 9.53 24.07 -5.89
CA PRO A 157 10.63 23.92 -6.82
C PRO A 157 11.35 25.27 -6.94
N GLY A 158 12.52 25.41 -6.36
CA GLY A 158 13.25 26.68 -6.43
C GLY A 158 14.42 26.84 -5.47
N THR A 159 14.55 26.03 -4.43
CA THR A 159 15.62 26.23 -3.45
C THR A 159 16.92 25.48 -3.74
N SER A 160 16.98 24.58 -4.72
CA SER A 160 18.23 23.88 -5.05
C SER A 160 18.33 23.22 -6.42
N ALA A 161 17.47 23.49 -7.39
CA ALA A 161 17.61 22.97 -8.75
C ALA A 161 17.21 23.99 -9.80
N SER A 162 18.22 24.66 -10.35
CA SER A 162 18.11 25.42 -11.59
C SER A 162 17.49 24.55 -12.71
N ASN A 163 16.50 25.12 -13.41
CA ASN A 163 16.02 24.70 -14.74
C ASN A 163 15.07 23.50 -14.87
N ALA A 164 14.15 23.27 -13.95
CA ALA A 164 12.94 22.54 -14.27
C ALA A 164 11.74 23.47 -14.11
N THR A 165 11.42 24.19 -15.16
CA THR A 165 10.09 24.79 -15.42
C THR A 165 9.07 23.65 -15.50
N ASP A 166 8.71 23.08 -14.39
CA ASP A 166 7.75 22.01 -14.39
C ASP A 166 6.66 22.28 -13.37
N SER A 167 5.52 22.74 -13.88
CA SER A 167 4.22 22.90 -13.23
C SER A 167 3.68 21.60 -12.58
N ARG A 168 4.53 20.59 -12.37
CA ARG A 168 4.17 19.28 -11.79
C ARG A 168 3.96 19.27 -10.29
N SER A 169 4.44 20.30 -9.57
CA SER A 169 4.25 20.38 -8.11
C SER A 169 2.78 20.57 -7.70
N ASP A 170 1.96 21.11 -8.59
CA ASP A 170 0.55 21.40 -8.35
C ASP A 170 -0.40 20.27 -8.83
N GLY A 171 0.12 19.19 -9.37
CA GLY A 171 -0.66 18.08 -9.91
C GLY A 171 -1.32 17.21 -8.84
N ALA A 172 -2.44 16.60 -9.21
CA ALA A 172 -3.12 15.61 -8.37
C ALA A 172 -2.47 14.22 -8.50
N PHE A 173 -1.99 13.66 -7.38
CA PHE A 173 -1.29 12.38 -7.35
C PHE A 173 -2.25 11.20 -7.25
N CYS A 174 -2.07 10.18 -8.12
CA CYS A 174 -2.88 8.98 -8.10
C CYS A 174 -2.29 7.91 -7.16
N VAL A 175 -3.01 7.57 -6.09
CA VAL A 175 -2.61 6.55 -5.10
C VAL A 175 -2.67 5.11 -5.63
N VAL A 176 -3.26 4.89 -6.82
CA VAL A 176 -3.42 3.55 -7.44
C VAL A 176 -2.27 3.23 -8.38
N CYS A 177 -1.93 4.15 -9.30
CA CYS A 177 -0.89 3.93 -10.31
C CYS A 177 0.33 4.83 -10.18
N GLY A 178 0.32 5.81 -9.28
CA GLY A 178 1.42 6.74 -9.04
C GLY A 178 1.55 7.83 -10.11
N HIS A 179 0.61 7.98 -11.04
CA HIS A 179 0.65 9.04 -12.05
C HIS A 179 0.30 10.39 -11.41
N VAL A 180 1.01 11.45 -11.86
CA VAL A 180 0.72 12.83 -11.49
C VAL A 180 -0.16 13.43 -12.58
N ASN A 181 -1.36 13.85 -12.22
CA ASN A 181 -2.36 14.39 -13.15
C ASN A 181 -2.41 15.92 -13.06
N PRO A 182 -2.91 16.62 -14.07
CA PRO A 182 -3.15 18.06 -14.01
C PRO A 182 -4.01 18.44 -12.81
N ARG A 183 -3.84 19.68 -12.34
CA ARG A 183 -4.64 20.22 -11.23
C ARG A 183 -6.10 20.37 -11.67
N GLY A 184 -7.01 19.89 -10.85
CA GLY A 184 -8.46 19.99 -11.09
C GLY A 184 -9.10 18.71 -11.61
N ASP A 185 -8.31 17.76 -12.07
CA ASP A 185 -8.85 16.47 -12.50
C ASP A 185 -9.48 15.71 -11.35
N SER A 186 -10.64 15.12 -11.61
CA SER A 186 -11.32 14.25 -10.66
C SER A 186 -10.94 12.78 -10.80
N HIS A 187 -10.38 12.40 -11.95
CA HIS A 187 -10.00 11.04 -12.28
C HIS A 187 -8.60 11.00 -12.90
N CYS A 188 -7.89 9.91 -12.65
CA CYS A 188 -6.57 9.71 -13.22
C CYS A 188 -6.65 9.42 -14.72
N GLU A 189 -5.86 10.12 -15.53
CA GLU A 189 -5.81 9.92 -16.99
C GLU A 189 -5.36 8.51 -17.37
N VAL A 190 -4.47 7.91 -16.58
CA VAL A 190 -3.86 6.61 -16.88
C VAL A 190 -4.75 5.45 -16.44
N CYS A 191 -5.19 5.42 -15.17
CA CYS A 191 -5.92 4.27 -14.62
C CYS A 191 -7.42 4.52 -14.39
N ARG A 192 -7.91 5.72 -14.69
CA ARG A 192 -9.31 6.14 -14.61
C ARG A 192 -9.92 6.09 -13.21
N HIS A 193 -9.15 5.81 -12.17
CA HIS A 193 -9.64 5.86 -10.79
C HIS A 193 -9.76 7.30 -10.31
N SER A 194 -10.72 7.55 -9.39
CA SER A 194 -10.90 8.86 -8.79
C SER A 194 -9.67 9.30 -8.00
N LEU A 195 -9.33 10.59 -8.11
CA LEU A 195 -8.22 11.18 -7.37
C LEU A 195 -8.70 11.62 -5.98
N ILE A 196 -7.84 11.42 -4.99
CA ILE A 196 -8.12 11.85 -3.62
C ILE A 196 -7.55 13.25 -3.45
N ARG A 197 -8.36 14.19 -3.00
CA ARG A 197 -7.87 15.51 -2.67
C ARG A 197 -7.12 15.46 -1.33
N PRO A 198 -5.94 16.07 -1.24
CA PRO A 198 -5.15 16.08 0.00
C PRO A 198 -5.93 16.62 1.21
N GLU A 199 -6.79 17.61 1.00
CA GLU A 199 -7.59 18.24 2.04
C GLU A 199 -8.51 17.23 2.75
N ASP A 200 -8.99 16.21 2.05
CA ASP A 200 -9.85 15.19 2.64
C ASP A 200 -9.14 14.26 3.62
N LEU A 201 -7.81 14.16 3.51
CA LEU A 201 -7.00 13.26 4.32
C LEU A 201 -6.23 13.98 5.41
N PHE A 202 -5.74 15.19 5.11
CA PHE A 202 -4.90 15.96 6.03
C PHE A 202 -5.70 17.03 6.81
N GLY A 203 -7.00 17.19 6.49
CA GLY A 203 -7.87 18.22 7.07
C GLY A 203 -7.64 19.62 6.47
N ALA A 204 -8.62 20.49 6.58
CA ALA A 204 -8.50 21.89 6.18
C ALA A 204 -7.61 22.70 7.15
N ASP A 205 -7.59 22.28 8.41
CA ASP A 205 -6.96 22.98 9.52
C ASP A 205 -5.89 22.10 10.19
N VAL A 206 -4.67 22.17 9.70
CA VAL A 206 -3.52 22.06 10.57
C VAL A 206 -2.76 23.36 10.41
N ASP A 207 -3.19 24.34 11.18
CA ASP A 207 -2.43 25.56 11.44
C ASP A 207 -0.97 25.16 11.69
N SER A 208 -0.13 25.64 10.82
CA SER A 208 1.31 25.66 10.86
C SER A 208 1.79 26.53 12.05
N GLY A 209 1.59 26.08 13.27
CA GLY A 209 1.84 26.91 14.43
C GLY A 209 2.20 26.19 15.71
N LYS A 210 2.84 25.01 15.62
CA LYS A 210 3.60 24.49 16.76
C LYS A 210 5.02 24.20 16.32
N GLU A 211 5.83 25.26 16.33
CA GLU A 211 7.26 25.17 16.47
C GLU A 211 7.58 24.23 17.64
N PHE A 212 8.27 23.16 17.33
CA PHE A 212 8.94 22.37 18.34
C PHE A 212 10.17 23.14 18.79
N SER A 213 10.04 23.86 19.91
CA SER A 213 11.14 24.36 20.71
C SER A 213 11.80 23.22 21.45
#